data_837bfef3587b45a1712e334be6df9daa
#
_entry.id   837bfef3587b45a1712e334be6df9daa
#
_cell.length_a   1.000
_cell.length_b   1.000
_cell.length_c   1.000
_cell.angle_alpha   90.00
_cell.angle_beta   90.00
_cell.angle_gamma   90.00
#
_symmetry.space_group_name_H-M   'P 1'
#
loop_
_entity.id
_entity.type
_entity.pdbx_description
1 polymer ?
#
loop_
_entity_poly.entity_id
_entity_poly.type
_entity_poly.pdbx_seq_one_letter_code
_entity_poly.pdbx_strand_id
1 'polypeptide(L)'
;ECGSDAITYVNKKAVIDYDKCKGCGRCIGACSFDAVYNPNSSANEMLDRKMAEYAQAVCHGRPHFHIALVQDISPNCDCHGENDAPILPDIGMFASFDPVALDQACADACLKATPIENSQLGEHLAEPGWHCHHDHFKDSNPNVEWKATLDQAEKIGLGTREYELKKIK
;
A
#
# COMPACT_ATOMS: atom_id res chain seq x y z
N GLU A 1 -18.65 14.48 3.93
CA GLU A 1 -17.90 13.40 3.27
C GLU A 1 -18.38 11.97 3.66
N CYS A 2 -19.05 11.81 4.83
CA CYS A 2 -19.54 10.52 5.27
C CYS A 2 -20.83 10.11 4.54
N GLY A 3 -20.78 9.09 3.69
CA GLY A 3 -21.98 8.60 2.97
C GLY A 3 -22.97 7.80 3.84
N SER A 4 -22.67 7.59 5.13
CA SER A 4 -23.53 6.87 6.08
C SER A 4 -24.07 7.78 7.17
N ASP A 5 -23.84 9.09 7.09
CA ASP A 5 -24.20 10.09 8.11
C ASP A 5 -23.77 9.72 9.54
N ALA A 6 -22.62 9.02 9.62
CA ALA A 6 -22.07 8.54 10.90
C ALA A 6 -21.26 9.59 11.65
N ILE A 7 -21.04 10.79 11.09
CA ILE A 7 -20.22 11.83 11.72
C ILE A 7 -21.11 13.00 12.11
N THR A 8 -21.06 13.35 13.39
CA THR A 8 -21.74 14.52 13.96
C THR A 8 -20.73 15.43 14.66
N TYR A 9 -21.10 16.68 14.88
CA TYR A 9 -20.25 17.64 15.61
C TYR A 9 -20.87 17.95 16.96
N VAL A 10 -20.13 17.65 18.01
CA VAL A 10 -20.51 17.96 19.40
C VAL A 10 -19.38 18.78 20.02
N ASN A 11 -19.70 19.97 20.53
CA ASN A 11 -18.73 20.86 21.16
C ASN A 11 -17.47 21.12 20.29
N LYS A 12 -17.68 21.37 18.98
CA LYS A 12 -16.61 21.60 17.99
C LYS A 12 -15.69 20.40 17.74
N LYS A 13 -16.05 19.20 18.14
CA LYS A 13 -15.33 17.96 17.87
C LYS A 13 -16.17 17.04 16.99
N ALA A 14 -15.54 16.36 16.07
CA ALA A 14 -16.18 15.29 15.30
C ALA A 14 -16.39 14.08 16.22
N VAL A 15 -17.60 13.54 16.20
CA VAL A 15 -17.97 12.31 16.92
C VAL A 15 -18.46 11.30 15.89
N ILE A 16 -17.92 10.10 15.95
CA ILE A 16 -18.28 9.01 15.04
C ILE A 16 -19.26 8.08 15.74
N ASP A 17 -20.42 7.92 15.12
CA ASP A 17 -21.41 6.93 15.50
C ASP A 17 -21.00 5.57 14.89
N TYR A 18 -20.48 4.68 15.71
CA TYR A 18 -19.98 3.38 15.27
C TYR A 18 -21.06 2.41 14.81
N ASP A 19 -22.32 2.61 15.22
CA ASP A 19 -23.45 1.79 14.72
C ASP A 19 -23.81 2.12 13.28
N LYS A 20 -23.54 3.36 12.85
CA LYS A 20 -23.71 3.82 11.47
C LYS A 20 -22.44 3.71 10.62
N CYS A 21 -21.28 3.74 11.27
CA CYS A 21 -19.98 3.74 10.58
C CYS A 21 -19.74 2.41 9.90
N LYS A 22 -19.50 2.45 8.56
CA LYS A 22 -19.20 1.26 7.74
C LYS A 22 -17.70 0.99 7.59
N GLY A 23 -16.84 1.74 8.28
CA GLY A 23 -15.39 1.55 8.25
C GLY A 23 -14.74 1.83 6.88
N CYS A 24 -15.35 2.65 6.03
CA CYS A 24 -14.86 2.87 4.66
C CYS A 24 -13.61 3.76 4.56
N GLY A 25 -13.15 4.38 5.65
CA GLY A 25 -11.94 5.21 5.70
C GLY A 25 -12.03 6.58 5.01
N ARG A 26 -13.09 6.89 4.27
CA ARG A 26 -13.21 8.16 3.52
C ARG A 26 -12.96 9.41 4.37
N CYS A 27 -13.42 9.43 5.61
CA CYS A 27 -13.22 10.56 6.53
C CYS A 27 -11.76 10.71 6.96
N ILE A 28 -10.99 9.64 7.00
CA ILE A 28 -9.55 9.64 7.28
C ILE A 28 -8.83 10.29 6.09
N GLY A 29 -9.04 9.78 4.88
CA GLY A 29 -8.43 10.32 3.67
C GLY A 29 -8.87 11.75 3.31
N ALA A 30 -10.05 12.20 3.76
CA ALA A 30 -10.52 13.57 3.51
C ALA A 30 -10.03 14.60 4.54
N CYS A 31 -9.37 14.16 5.62
CA CYS A 31 -8.96 15.05 6.71
C CYS A 31 -7.50 15.49 6.55
N SER A 32 -7.28 16.68 6.03
CA SER A 32 -5.93 17.28 5.89
C SER A 32 -5.26 17.66 7.23
N PHE A 33 -5.91 17.39 8.37
CA PHE A 33 -5.43 17.76 9.70
C PHE A 33 -5.23 16.55 10.62
N ASP A 34 -5.30 15.33 10.09
CA ASP A 34 -5.21 14.06 10.85
C ASP A 34 -6.13 14.01 12.09
N ALA A 35 -7.21 14.81 12.06
CA ALA A 35 -8.18 14.86 13.17
C ALA A 35 -9.04 13.59 13.25
N VAL A 36 -9.05 12.79 12.20
CA VAL A 36 -9.72 11.48 12.14
C VAL A 36 -8.66 10.46 11.77
N TYR A 37 -8.31 9.58 12.67
CA TYR A 37 -7.30 8.56 12.49
C TYR A 37 -7.75 7.24 13.09
N ASN A 38 -7.10 6.15 12.69
CA ASN A 38 -7.29 4.85 13.34
C ASN A 38 -6.22 4.66 14.43
N PRO A 39 -6.60 4.64 15.72
CA PRO A 39 -5.64 4.50 16.82
C PRO A 39 -5.09 3.07 16.96
N ASN A 40 -5.57 2.12 16.16
CA ASN A 40 -5.18 0.73 16.26
C ASN A 40 -4.02 0.43 15.28
N SER A 41 -2.81 0.25 15.80
CA SER A 41 -1.61 -0.05 15.00
C SER A 41 -1.68 -1.35 14.22
N SER A 42 -2.55 -2.29 14.61
CA SER A 42 -2.82 -3.52 13.84
C SER A 42 -3.63 -3.28 12.57
N ALA A 43 -4.08 -2.05 12.34
CA ALA A 43 -4.92 -1.71 11.20
C ALA A 43 -4.19 -1.86 9.86
N ASN A 44 -2.88 -1.62 9.80
CA ASN A 44 -2.12 -1.72 8.55
C ASN A 44 -2.13 -3.16 8.04
N GLU A 45 -1.71 -4.12 8.87
CA GLU A 45 -1.74 -5.54 8.49
C GLU A 45 -3.16 -6.03 8.13
N MET A 46 -4.17 -5.60 8.88
CA MET A 46 -5.56 -5.94 8.60
C MET A 46 -6.03 -5.33 7.28
N LEU A 47 -5.66 -4.09 6.99
CA LEU A 47 -5.95 -3.43 5.73
C LEU A 47 -5.31 -4.18 4.56
N ASP A 48 -4.04 -4.55 4.68
CA ASP A 48 -3.29 -5.28 3.67
C ASP A 48 -3.95 -6.64 3.36
N ARG A 49 -4.36 -7.38 4.39
CA ARG A 49 -5.13 -8.63 4.22
C ARG A 49 -6.47 -8.39 3.52
N LYS A 50 -7.17 -7.32 3.86
CA LYS A 50 -8.44 -6.93 3.21
C LYS A 50 -8.26 -6.58 1.73
N MET A 51 -7.17 -5.93 1.36
CA MET A 51 -6.87 -5.65 -0.05
C MET A 51 -6.80 -6.95 -0.87
N ALA A 52 -6.13 -7.98 -0.37
CA ALA A 52 -6.08 -9.28 -1.03
C ALA A 52 -7.48 -9.94 -1.16
N GLU A 53 -8.31 -9.86 -0.11
CA GLU A 53 -9.68 -10.40 -0.14
C GLU A 53 -10.57 -9.69 -1.18
N TYR A 54 -10.46 -8.36 -1.29
CA TYR A 54 -11.18 -7.58 -2.29
C TYR A 54 -10.67 -7.88 -3.71
N ALA A 55 -9.37 -8.00 -3.89
CA ALA A 55 -8.79 -8.39 -5.18
C ALA A 55 -9.31 -9.76 -5.62
N GLN A 56 -9.37 -10.74 -4.72
CA GLN A 56 -9.94 -12.05 -5.01
C GLN A 56 -11.42 -11.96 -5.39
N ALA A 57 -12.21 -11.16 -4.69
CA ALA A 57 -13.62 -10.98 -5.01
C ALA A 57 -13.85 -10.43 -6.42
N VAL A 58 -12.94 -9.58 -6.90
CA VAL A 58 -12.98 -9.06 -8.28
C VAL A 58 -12.56 -10.11 -9.29
N CYS A 59 -11.51 -10.88 -9.01
CA CYS A 59 -10.92 -11.86 -9.95
C CYS A 59 -11.69 -13.19 -9.98
N HIS A 60 -12.38 -13.57 -8.90
CA HIS A 60 -12.98 -14.89 -8.73
C HIS A 60 -13.94 -15.25 -9.86
N GLY A 61 -13.69 -16.40 -10.49
CA GLY A 61 -14.53 -16.95 -11.56
C GLY A 61 -14.54 -16.14 -12.87
N ARG A 62 -13.62 -15.22 -13.07
CA ARG A 62 -13.51 -14.38 -14.26
C ARG A 62 -12.13 -14.53 -14.92
N PRO A 63 -12.04 -14.47 -16.27
CA PRO A 63 -10.77 -14.28 -16.93
C PRO A 63 -10.18 -12.93 -16.51
N HIS A 64 -8.91 -12.90 -16.15
CA HIS A 64 -8.21 -11.68 -15.77
C HIS A 64 -6.77 -11.68 -16.26
N PHE A 65 -6.23 -10.51 -16.48
CA PHE A 65 -4.85 -10.25 -16.85
C PHE A 65 -4.44 -8.94 -16.20
N HIS A 66 -3.24 -8.90 -15.66
CA HIS A 66 -2.77 -7.79 -14.86
C HIS A 66 -1.53 -7.15 -15.48
N ILE A 67 -1.46 -5.84 -15.41
CA ILE A 67 -0.32 -5.03 -15.84
C ILE A 67 0.02 -4.07 -14.71
N ALA A 68 1.30 -3.99 -14.36
CA ALA A 68 1.83 -3.04 -13.40
C ALA A 68 2.85 -2.12 -14.08
N LEU A 69 2.67 -0.81 -13.92
CA LEU A 69 3.65 0.21 -14.29
C LEU A 69 4.43 0.57 -13.03
N VAL A 70 5.67 0.10 -12.95
CA VAL A 70 6.54 0.32 -11.79
C VAL A 70 7.38 1.57 -12.07
N GLN A 71 6.74 2.71 -11.87
CA GLN A 71 7.26 4.06 -12.12
C GLN A 71 6.69 5.06 -11.11
N ASP A 72 7.32 6.20 -10.95
CA ASP A 72 6.93 7.27 -10.04
C ASP A 72 6.62 6.75 -8.62
N ILE A 73 7.49 5.89 -8.09
CA ILE A 73 7.29 5.18 -6.82
C ILE A 73 7.45 6.19 -5.68
N SER A 74 6.33 6.74 -5.25
CA SER A 74 6.26 7.77 -4.20
C SER A 74 6.42 7.19 -2.80
N PRO A 75 6.89 7.99 -1.82
CA PRO A 75 7.06 7.54 -0.43
C PRO A 75 5.74 7.17 0.23
N ASN A 76 4.66 7.88 -0.07
CA ASN A 76 3.34 7.63 0.48
C ASN A 76 2.40 7.07 -0.58
N CYS A 77 1.38 6.33 -0.13
CA CYS A 77 0.28 5.91 -0.99
C CYS A 77 -0.44 7.13 -1.58
N ASP A 78 -0.89 7.04 -2.82
CA ASP A 78 -1.67 8.08 -3.51
C ASP A 78 -2.97 8.49 -2.79
N CYS A 79 -3.40 7.72 -1.79
CA CYS A 79 -4.50 8.08 -0.90
C CYS A 79 -4.16 9.21 0.10
N HIS A 80 -2.88 9.53 0.26
CA HIS A 80 -2.41 10.65 1.06
C HIS A 80 -2.48 11.95 0.26
N GLY A 81 -2.90 13.04 0.92
CA GLY A 81 -2.93 14.37 0.30
C GLY A 81 -1.56 15.03 0.15
N GLU A 82 -0.59 14.57 0.92
CA GLU A 82 0.81 14.95 0.86
C GLU A 82 1.65 13.81 0.26
N ASN A 83 2.58 14.16 -0.59
CA ASN A 83 3.54 13.22 -1.15
C ASN A 83 4.83 13.97 -1.51
N ASP A 84 5.86 13.25 -1.91
CA ASP A 84 7.17 13.80 -2.22
C ASP A 84 7.75 13.13 -3.48
N ALA A 85 8.98 13.50 -3.80
CA ALA A 85 9.72 12.94 -4.93
C ALA A 85 9.77 11.41 -4.88
N PRO A 86 9.80 10.73 -6.05
CA PRO A 86 9.95 9.29 -6.10
C PRO A 86 11.15 8.79 -5.30
N ILE A 87 10.98 7.70 -4.58
CA ILE A 87 12.03 7.07 -3.75
C ILE A 87 12.94 6.15 -4.55
N LEU A 88 12.46 5.66 -5.71
CA LEU A 88 13.17 4.76 -6.61
C LEU A 88 13.06 5.26 -8.05
N PRO A 89 14.03 4.96 -8.92
CA PRO A 89 13.90 5.24 -10.36
C PRO A 89 12.81 4.38 -10.99
N ASP A 90 12.32 4.81 -12.14
CA ASP A 90 11.41 4.01 -12.96
C ASP A 90 12.04 2.67 -13.33
N ILE A 91 11.30 1.60 -13.11
CA ILE A 91 11.77 0.22 -13.35
C ILE A 91 11.24 -0.31 -14.66
N GLY A 92 9.94 -0.12 -14.93
CA GLY A 92 9.31 -0.53 -16.18
C GLY A 92 7.91 -1.10 -16.01
N MET A 93 7.49 -1.87 -17.01
CA MET A 93 6.18 -2.49 -17.06
C MET A 93 6.29 -4.00 -16.89
N PHE A 94 5.44 -4.54 -16.04
CA PHE A 94 5.30 -5.97 -15.79
C PHE A 94 3.90 -6.43 -16.12
N ALA A 95 3.75 -7.70 -16.52
CA ALA A 95 2.44 -8.27 -16.83
C ALA A 95 2.38 -9.75 -16.47
N SER A 96 1.23 -10.21 -15.97
CA SER A 96 0.99 -11.61 -15.60
C SER A 96 -0.51 -11.92 -15.59
N PHE A 97 -0.86 -13.20 -15.75
CA PHE A 97 -2.19 -13.71 -15.42
C PHE A 97 -2.37 -13.96 -13.92
N ASP A 98 -1.27 -14.11 -13.17
CA ASP A 98 -1.29 -14.25 -11.71
C ASP A 98 -0.96 -12.90 -11.07
N PRO A 99 -1.90 -12.26 -10.34
CA PRO A 99 -1.68 -10.96 -9.72
C PRO A 99 -0.66 -11.02 -8.57
N VAL A 100 -0.58 -12.14 -7.85
CA VAL A 100 0.33 -12.31 -6.71
C VAL A 100 1.77 -12.45 -7.19
N ALA A 101 1.99 -13.24 -8.25
CA ALA A 101 3.28 -13.36 -8.92
C ALA A 101 3.74 -12.01 -9.50
N LEU A 102 2.80 -11.24 -10.06
CA LEU A 102 3.06 -9.90 -10.58
C LEU A 102 3.56 -8.96 -9.48
N ASP A 103 2.81 -8.86 -8.41
CA ASP A 103 3.14 -7.97 -7.29
C ASP A 103 4.45 -8.37 -6.61
N GLN A 104 4.70 -9.67 -6.43
CA GLN A 104 5.98 -10.14 -5.92
C GLN A 104 7.14 -9.75 -6.83
N ALA A 105 7.00 -9.92 -8.16
CA ALA A 105 8.04 -9.55 -9.12
C ALA A 105 8.31 -8.04 -9.12
N CYS A 106 7.26 -7.23 -9.01
CA CYS A 106 7.38 -5.77 -8.89
C CYS A 106 8.09 -5.36 -7.59
N ALA A 107 7.69 -5.94 -6.45
CA ALA A 107 8.31 -5.68 -5.16
C ALA A 107 9.79 -6.07 -5.17
N ASP A 108 10.13 -7.24 -5.69
CA ASP A 108 11.53 -7.71 -5.81
C ASP A 108 12.36 -6.78 -6.70
N ALA A 109 11.76 -6.24 -7.76
CA ALA A 109 12.42 -5.27 -8.63
C ALA A 109 12.67 -3.94 -7.91
N CYS A 110 11.69 -3.45 -7.14
CA CYS A 110 11.83 -2.27 -6.29
C CYS A 110 12.93 -2.46 -5.24
N LEU A 111 12.94 -3.59 -4.53
CA LEU A 111 13.94 -3.88 -3.49
C LEU A 111 15.37 -4.03 -4.04
N LYS A 112 15.53 -4.32 -5.33
CA LYS A 112 16.84 -4.38 -6.03
C LYS A 112 17.27 -3.04 -6.61
N ALA A 113 16.36 -2.09 -6.76
CA ALA A 113 16.66 -0.79 -7.33
C ALA A 113 17.50 0.06 -6.35
N THR A 114 18.33 0.94 -6.89
CA THR A 114 19.10 1.88 -6.07
C THR A 114 18.19 3.03 -5.63
N PRO A 115 18.08 3.32 -4.32
CA PRO A 115 17.33 4.47 -3.84
C PRO A 115 17.82 5.80 -4.43
N ILE A 116 16.89 6.74 -4.62
CA ILE A 116 17.21 8.10 -5.02
C ILE A 116 17.72 8.87 -3.78
N GLU A 117 18.93 9.40 -3.83
CA GLU A 117 19.61 10.03 -2.68
C GLU A 117 18.81 11.19 -2.06
N ASN A 118 18.20 12.04 -2.90
CA ASN A 118 17.43 13.20 -2.46
C ASN A 118 15.93 12.88 -2.35
N SER A 119 15.61 11.71 -1.83
CA SER A 119 14.24 11.27 -1.57
C SER A 119 14.07 10.90 -0.11
N GLN A 120 12.84 10.76 0.37
CA GLN A 120 12.57 10.33 1.75
C GLN A 120 13.34 9.05 2.12
N LEU A 121 13.39 8.06 1.23
CA LEU A 121 14.14 6.82 1.46
C LEU A 121 15.65 7.10 1.54
N GLY A 122 16.20 7.89 0.61
CA GLY A 122 17.62 8.22 0.58
C GLY A 122 18.04 9.00 1.82
N GLU A 123 17.24 9.96 2.27
CA GLU A 123 17.48 10.74 3.49
C GLU A 123 17.44 9.86 4.74
N HIS A 124 16.45 8.97 4.88
CA HIS A 124 16.39 8.02 5.99
C HIS A 124 17.63 7.12 6.02
N LEU A 125 18.04 6.56 4.89
CA LEU A 125 19.21 5.68 4.83
C LEU A 125 20.52 6.42 5.13
N ALA A 126 20.59 7.74 4.91
CA ALA A 126 21.74 8.57 5.24
C ALA A 126 21.73 9.10 6.68
N GLU A 127 20.61 8.99 7.40
CA GLU A 127 20.46 9.52 8.75
C GLU A 127 21.29 8.71 9.77
N PRO A 128 22.18 9.38 10.54
CA PRO A 128 22.96 8.69 11.57
C PRO A 128 22.06 8.06 12.64
N GLY A 129 22.19 6.74 12.78
CA GLY A 129 21.39 5.98 13.76
C GLY A 129 20.05 5.43 13.24
N TRP A 130 19.73 5.65 11.99
CA TRP A 130 18.57 5.01 11.36
C TRP A 130 18.73 3.49 11.39
N HIS A 131 17.67 2.79 11.80
CA HIS A 131 17.64 1.34 11.76
C HIS A 131 17.24 0.86 10.37
N CYS A 132 18.21 0.48 9.55
CA CYS A 132 17.96 -0.04 8.21
C CYS A 132 17.30 -1.43 8.28
N HIS A 133 16.11 -1.55 7.70
CA HIS A 133 15.34 -2.80 7.63
C HIS A 133 15.75 -3.70 6.45
N HIS A 134 16.62 -3.21 5.56
CA HIS A 134 16.95 -3.85 4.27
C HIS A 134 15.68 -4.09 3.39
N ASP A 135 14.71 -3.20 3.53
CA ASP A 135 13.42 -3.24 2.84
C ASP A 135 13.03 -1.79 2.53
N HIS A 136 13.13 -1.39 1.27
CA HIS A 136 12.93 -0.01 0.85
C HIS A 136 11.55 0.54 1.25
N PHE A 137 10.53 -0.30 1.31
CA PHE A 137 9.20 0.10 1.75
C PHE A 137 9.18 0.39 3.26
N LYS A 138 9.78 -0.49 4.07
CA LYS A 138 9.92 -0.27 5.52
C LYS A 138 10.91 0.83 5.87
N ASP A 139 11.97 0.98 5.08
CA ASP A 139 12.94 2.07 5.28
C ASP A 139 12.34 3.43 4.90
N SER A 140 11.37 3.47 3.97
CA SER A 140 10.59 4.67 3.71
C SER A 140 9.51 4.91 4.77
N ASN A 141 8.73 3.88 5.11
CA ASN A 141 7.63 3.92 6.07
C ASN A 141 7.70 2.72 7.03
N PRO A 142 8.28 2.86 8.24
CA PRO A 142 8.53 1.74 9.16
C PRO A 142 7.29 0.92 9.57
N ASN A 143 6.10 1.52 9.50
CA ASN A 143 4.85 0.89 9.88
C ASN A 143 4.18 0.09 8.75
N VAL A 144 4.78 0.03 7.55
CA VAL A 144 4.21 -0.71 6.42
C VAL A 144 4.38 -2.22 6.62
N GLU A 145 3.33 -2.99 6.26
CA GLU A 145 3.31 -4.46 6.34
C GLU A 145 2.91 -5.08 5.00
N TRP A 146 3.46 -4.56 3.90
CA TRP A 146 3.10 -4.94 2.52
C TRP A 146 3.10 -6.44 2.25
N LYS A 147 3.95 -7.22 2.95
CA LYS A 147 4.01 -8.69 2.80
C LYS A 147 2.73 -9.38 3.24
N ALA A 148 1.97 -8.76 4.15
CA ALA A 148 0.71 -9.31 4.64
C ALA A 148 -0.35 -9.41 3.53
N THR A 149 -0.32 -8.52 2.54
CA THR A 149 -1.17 -8.62 1.34
C THR A 149 -0.87 -9.90 0.56
N LEU A 150 0.40 -10.16 0.28
CA LEU A 150 0.82 -11.34 -0.50
C LEU A 150 0.60 -12.64 0.29
N ASP A 151 0.87 -12.64 1.60
CA ASP A 151 0.61 -13.78 2.49
C ASP A 151 -0.88 -14.17 2.48
N GLN A 152 -1.76 -13.16 2.59
CA GLN A 152 -3.20 -13.39 2.54
C GLN A 152 -3.64 -13.83 1.15
N ALA A 153 -3.10 -13.23 0.10
CA ALA A 153 -3.43 -13.56 -1.29
C ALA A 153 -3.13 -15.03 -1.63
N GLU A 154 -1.96 -15.53 -1.23
CA GLU A 154 -1.64 -16.96 -1.36
C GLU A 154 -2.57 -17.84 -0.52
N LYS A 155 -2.78 -17.48 0.73
CA LYS A 155 -3.63 -18.21 1.67
C LYS A 155 -5.05 -18.42 1.17
N ILE A 156 -5.63 -17.41 0.50
CA ILE A 156 -7.00 -17.47 -0.05
C ILE A 156 -7.05 -18.01 -1.48
N GLY A 157 -5.91 -18.35 -2.08
CA GLY A 157 -5.83 -18.95 -3.42
C GLY A 157 -6.05 -17.95 -4.56
N LEU A 158 -5.69 -16.68 -4.37
CA LEU A 158 -5.73 -15.68 -5.44
C LEU A 158 -4.63 -15.94 -6.48
N GLY A 159 -3.46 -16.42 -6.04
CA GLY A 159 -2.31 -16.72 -6.87
C GLY A 159 -1.16 -17.28 -6.06
N THR A 160 0.06 -17.23 -6.59
CA THR A 160 1.30 -17.67 -5.95
C THR A 160 2.40 -16.63 -6.11
N ARG A 161 3.32 -16.55 -5.16
CA ARG A 161 4.51 -15.69 -5.26
C ARG A 161 5.62 -16.24 -6.15
N GLU A 162 5.50 -17.49 -6.59
CA GLU A 162 6.47 -18.09 -7.50
C GLU A 162 6.31 -17.52 -8.92
N TYR A 163 7.39 -17.05 -9.53
CA TYR A 163 7.36 -16.51 -10.89
C TYR A 163 8.65 -16.79 -11.66
N GLU A 164 8.53 -16.81 -12.98
CA GLU A 164 9.64 -16.76 -13.93
C GLU A 164 9.57 -15.43 -14.69
N LEU A 165 10.58 -14.57 -14.53
CA LEU A 165 10.62 -13.29 -15.21
C LEU A 165 11.19 -13.45 -16.64
N LYS A 166 10.38 -13.16 -17.67
CA LYS A 166 10.78 -13.13 -19.08
C LYS A 166 10.86 -11.70 -19.58
N LYS A 167 12.07 -11.26 -19.93
CA LYS A 167 12.27 -9.94 -20.52
C LYS A 167 11.88 -9.96 -22.00
N ILE A 168 10.90 -9.16 -22.36
CA ILE A 168 10.47 -8.93 -23.74
C ILE A 168 11.25 -7.72 -24.29
N LYS A 169 11.77 -7.84 -25.49
CA LYS A 169 12.50 -6.76 -26.19
C LYS A 169 11.56 -6.01 -27.10
#